data_c74d5eb490a2ec2edda0061ad73f6058
#
_entry.id   c74d5eb490a2ec2edda0061ad73f6058
#
_cell.length_a   1.000
_cell.length_b   1.000
_cell.length_c   1.000
_cell.angle_alpha   90.00
_cell.angle_beta   90.00
_cell.angle_gamma   90.00
#
_symmetry.space_group_name_H-M   'P 1'
#
loop_
_entity.id
_entity.type
_entity.pdbx_description
1 polymer ?
#
loop_
_entity_poly.entity_id
_entity_poly.type
_entity_poly.pdbx_seq_one_letter_code
_entity_poly.pdbx_strand_id
1 'polypeptide(L)'
;MKQLLSIILLIAGWMELPAQYMNVGLYQDRLITAAVVYCAMGNYQLVSEGKIISRFETGGTLYLTLEDSHIRVLDDEKDFGNFQQIELRALSLDAYFRLNPTRPELESRMYDDNLVAVAGDGFLTLINQVDLDKYLAGVVEAEAGYNAEKEFYKAQSILCRTYALKHLDRHEKEGFQVCDGTHCQVYRGKSPHQAAILEAVLETTGIVVADYNFRLIDAAYHSNSGGQTSRASDVWTTGEDYLQSVVD
;
A
#
# COMPACT_ATOMS: atom_id res chain seq x y z
N MET A 1 -19.29 -55.93 -22.35
CA MET A 1 -19.54 -54.61 -21.76
C MET A 1 -18.19 -53.97 -21.48
N LYS A 2 -17.72 -53.09 -22.37
CA LYS A 2 -16.46 -52.34 -22.19
C LYS A 2 -16.79 -51.01 -21.50
N GLN A 3 -16.32 -50.82 -20.28
CA GLN A 3 -16.42 -49.52 -19.59
C GLN A 3 -15.39 -48.57 -20.21
N LEU A 4 -15.85 -47.50 -20.84
CA LEU A 4 -15.04 -46.37 -21.25
C LEU A 4 -14.72 -45.54 -19.96
N LEU A 5 -13.46 -45.55 -19.59
CA LEU A 5 -12.94 -44.65 -18.55
C LEU A 5 -12.70 -43.28 -19.20
N SER A 6 -13.60 -42.31 -18.95
CA SER A 6 -13.39 -40.92 -19.38
C SER A 6 -12.38 -40.26 -18.44
N ILE A 7 -11.16 -40.04 -18.92
CA ILE A 7 -10.16 -39.24 -18.25
C ILE A 7 -10.52 -37.75 -18.49
N ILE A 8 -11.06 -37.09 -17.47
CA ILE A 8 -11.18 -35.62 -17.46
C ILE A 8 -9.82 -35.05 -17.16
N LEU A 9 -9.15 -34.54 -18.20
CA LEU A 9 -7.92 -33.76 -18.04
C LEU A 9 -8.33 -32.37 -17.52
N LEU A 10 -8.19 -32.12 -16.22
CA LEU A 10 -8.24 -30.77 -15.64
C LEU A 10 -6.97 -30.04 -16.11
N ILE A 11 -7.10 -29.24 -17.16
CA ILE A 11 -6.10 -28.23 -17.50
C ILE A 11 -6.27 -27.12 -16.46
N ALA A 12 -5.51 -27.19 -15.37
CA ALA A 12 -5.29 -26.04 -14.50
C ALA A 12 -4.47 -25.03 -15.31
N GLY A 13 -5.14 -24.17 -16.04
CA GLY A 13 -4.53 -22.98 -16.59
C GLY A 13 -3.97 -22.17 -15.43
N TRP A 14 -2.70 -21.85 -15.46
CA TRP A 14 -2.09 -20.85 -14.60
C TRP A 14 -2.71 -19.51 -15.01
N MET A 15 -3.83 -19.14 -14.38
CA MET A 15 -4.31 -17.78 -14.43
C MET A 15 -3.38 -17.01 -13.51
N GLU A 16 -2.45 -16.27 -14.09
CA GLU A 16 -1.79 -15.19 -13.37
C GLU A 16 -2.93 -14.25 -12.90
N LEU A 17 -3.18 -14.25 -11.60
CA LEU A 17 -4.09 -13.25 -11.03
C LEU A 17 -3.47 -11.89 -11.31
N PRO A 18 -4.20 -10.92 -11.88
CA PRO A 18 -3.67 -9.60 -12.09
C PRO A 18 -3.19 -9.05 -10.74
N ALA A 19 -2.01 -8.43 -10.72
CA ALA A 19 -1.48 -7.78 -9.54
C ALA A 19 -2.56 -6.88 -8.94
N GLN A 20 -2.88 -7.09 -7.66
CA GLN A 20 -3.85 -6.27 -6.97
C GLN A 20 -3.14 -5.05 -6.40
N TYR A 21 -3.40 -3.87 -6.99
CA TYR A 21 -2.85 -2.63 -6.49
C TYR A 21 -3.68 -2.06 -5.35
N MET A 22 -2.97 -1.49 -4.38
CA MET A 22 -3.52 -0.69 -3.29
C MET A 22 -3.23 0.78 -3.53
N ASN A 23 -4.23 1.63 -3.34
CA ASN A 23 -4.08 3.08 -3.33
C ASN A 23 -3.97 3.55 -1.88
N VAL A 24 -2.75 3.92 -1.47
CA VAL A 24 -2.43 4.31 -0.10
C VAL A 24 -2.23 5.83 -0.03
N GLY A 25 -3.07 6.53 0.70
CA GLY A 25 -2.90 7.95 0.97
C GLY A 25 -1.71 8.17 1.90
N LEU A 26 -0.76 9.01 1.46
CA LEU A 26 0.52 9.25 2.14
C LEU A 26 0.49 10.55 2.94
N TYR A 27 1.08 10.56 4.14
CA TYR A 27 1.19 11.73 5.02
C TYR A 27 -0.15 12.42 5.26
N GLN A 28 -1.23 11.66 5.45
CA GLN A 28 -2.60 12.20 5.49
C GLN A 28 -2.87 13.24 6.60
N ASP A 29 -2.13 13.17 7.70
CA ASP A 29 -2.22 14.15 8.79
C ASP A 29 -1.46 15.47 8.51
N ARG A 30 -0.89 15.62 7.30
CA ARG A 30 -0.01 16.73 6.93
C ARG A 30 -0.50 17.44 5.68
N LEU A 31 -0.59 18.75 5.75
CA LEU A 31 -0.98 19.60 4.62
C LEU A 31 0.23 19.89 3.72
N ILE A 32 0.62 18.90 2.89
CA ILE A 32 1.79 19.03 2.02
C ILE A 32 1.46 19.95 0.86
N THR A 33 2.29 20.97 0.65
CA THR A 33 2.17 21.88 -0.50
C THR A 33 3.36 21.81 -1.45
N ALA A 34 4.45 21.15 -1.06
CA ALA A 34 5.57 20.87 -1.95
C ALA A 34 6.29 19.59 -1.55
N ALA A 35 6.77 18.86 -2.55
CA ALA A 35 7.55 17.63 -2.38
C ALA A 35 8.55 17.46 -3.51
N VAL A 36 9.62 16.72 -3.22
CA VAL A 36 10.60 16.25 -4.21
C VAL A 36 10.45 14.75 -4.36
N VAL A 37 10.37 14.27 -5.59
CA VAL A 37 10.31 12.85 -5.94
C VAL A 37 11.59 12.50 -6.67
N TYR A 38 12.30 11.48 -6.18
CA TYR A 38 13.54 10.99 -6.77
C TYR A 38 13.35 9.54 -7.23
N CYS A 39 13.55 9.27 -8.53
CA CYS A 39 13.50 7.93 -9.12
C CYS A 39 14.72 7.13 -8.64
N ALA A 40 14.57 6.40 -7.53
CA ALA A 40 15.69 5.74 -6.88
C ALA A 40 16.15 4.46 -7.59
N MET A 41 15.20 3.76 -8.24
CA MET A 41 15.47 2.60 -9.09
C MET A 41 14.40 2.46 -10.17
N GLY A 42 14.79 1.94 -11.34
CA GLY A 42 13.90 1.68 -12.45
C GLY A 42 13.61 2.92 -13.29
N ASN A 43 12.78 2.73 -14.30
CA ASN A 43 12.34 3.78 -15.22
C ASN A 43 10.90 4.17 -14.94
N TYR A 44 10.59 5.43 -15.14
CA TYR A 44 9.29 6.01 -14.88
C TYR A 44 8.76 6.83 -16.06
N GLN A 45 7.44 6.93 -16.14
CA GLN A 45 6.74 7.88 -16.99
C GLN A 45 5.96 8.86 -16.13
N LEU A 46 6.11 10.15 -16.40
CA LEU A 46 5.19 11.19 -15.93
C LEU A 46 4.00 11.22 -16.88
N VAL A 47 2.81 11.01 -16.33
CA VAL A 47 1.56 10.94 -17.08
C VAL A 47 0.57 11.94 -16.49
N SER A 48 -0.19 12.64 -17.34
CA SER A 48 -1.35 13.44 -16.94
C SER A 48 -2.44 13.29 -18.00
N GLU A 49 -3.69 13.14 -17.58
CA GLU A 49 -4.85 12.94 -18.48
C GLU A 49 -4.64 11.84 -19.53
N GLY A 50 -3.96 10.76 -19.14
CA GLY A 50 -3.64 9.64 -20.03
C GLY A 50 -2.52 9.92 -21.06
N LYS A 51 -1.90 11.10 -21.04
CA LYS A 51 -0.81 11.48 -21.95
C LYS A 51 0.53 11.37 -21.24
N ILE A 52 1.52 10.79 -21.90
CA ILE A 52 2.91 10.76 -21.43
C ILE A 52 3.50 12.17 -21.61
N ILE A 53 3.91 12.79 -20.52
CA ILE A 53 4.52 14.14 -20.49
C ILE A 53 6.04 14.02 -20.61
N SER A 54 6.64 13.08 -19.89
CA SER A 54 8.08 12.83 -19.86
C SER A 54 8.42 11.42 -19.41
N ARG A 55 9.69 11.04 -19.54
CA ARG A 55 10.25 9.79 -19.02
C ARG A 55 11.46 10.09 -18.16
N PHE A 56 11.63 9.31 -17.10
CA PHE A 56 12.73 9.44 -16.15
C PHE A 56 13.38 8.09 -15.96
N GLU A 57 14.70 8.09 -15.95
CA GLU A 57 15.52 6.96 -15.57
C GLU A 57 15.89 7.05 -14.09
N THR A 58 16.55 6.02 -13.58
CA THR A 58 17.15 6.05 -12.24
C THR A 58 18.02 7.31 -12.09
N GLY A 59 17.79 8.06 -11.01
CA GLY A 59 18.45 9.34 -10.74
C GLY A 59 17.61 10.56 -11.11
N GLY A 60 16.55 10.40 -11.89
CA GLY A 60 15.65 11.51 -12.26
C GLY A 60 14.94 12.11 -11.04
N THR A 61 14.79 13.43 -11.04
CA THR A 61 14.18 14.19 -9.94
C THR A 61 13.00 15.00 -10.45
N LEU A 62 11.92 15.04 -9.68
CA LEU A 62 10.75 15.86 -9.93
C LEU A 62 10.47 16.75 -8.72
N TYR A 63 10.18 18.01 -8.97
CA TYR A 63 9.74 19.00 -7.99
C TYR A 63 8.25 19.23 -8.18
N LEU A 64 7.47 18.96 -7.15
CA LEU A 64 6.03 19.16 -7.13
C LEU A 64 5.72 20.34 -6.20
N THR A 65 4.99 21.32 -6.68
CA THR A 65 4.56 22.48 -5.87
C THR A 65 3.10 22.77 -6.16
N LEU A 66 2.30 22.95 -5.10
CA LEU A 66 0.93 23.45 -5.25
C LEU A 66 0.96 24.95 -5.51
N GLU A 67 0.45 25.37 -6.67
CA GLU A 67 0.29 26.75 -7.09
C GLU A 67 -1.12 26.94 -7.66
N ASP A 68 -1.90 27.88 -7.14
CA ASP A 68 -3.24 28.22 -7.60
C ASP A 68 -4.15 26.98 -7.85
N SER A 69 -4.19 26.05 -6.90
CA SER A 69 -4.96 24.79 -6.96
C SER A 69 -4.53 23.83 -8.08
N HIS A 70 -3.30 23.96 -8.58
CA HIS A 70 -2.67 23.05 -9.54
C HIS A 70 -1.30 22.60 -9.03
N ILE A 71 -0.83 21.47 -9.52
CA ILE A 71 0.53 20.97 -9.28
C ILE A 71 1.42 21.55 -10.37
N ARG A 72 2.34 22.45 -10.01
CA ARG A 72 3.45 22.78 -10.87
C ARG A 72 4.50 21.70 -10.79
N VAL A 73 4.93 21.20 -11.94
CA VAL A 73 5.89 20.10 -12.06
C VAL A 73 7.12 20.56 -12.81
N LEU A 74 8.28 20.42 -12.17
CA LEU A 74 9.58 20.73 -12.78
C LEU A 74 10.54 19.53 -12.60
N ASP A 75 11.56 19.47 -13.44
CA ASP A 75 12.81 18.76 -13.15
C ASP A 75 13.98 19.76 -13.12
N ASP A 76 15.21 19.26 -13.11
CA ASP A 76 16.40 20.12 -13.04
C ASP A 76 16.61 20.98 -14.31
N GLU A 77 15.99 20.62 -15.42
CA GLU A 77 16.20 21.24 -16.75
C GLU A 77 14.94 21.92 -17.30
N LYS A 78 13.76 21.44 -16.92
CA LYS A 78 12.51 21.77 -17.59
C LYS A 78 11.34 22.01 -16.63
N ASP A 79 10.52 23.00 -17.00
CA ASP A 79 9.18 23.21 -16.45
C ASP A 79 8.15 22.50 -17.36
N PHE A 80 7.44 21.53 -16.79
CA PHE A 80 6.41 20.76 -17.50
C PHE A 80 5.05 21.45 -17.49
N GLY A 81 4.87 22.48 -16.65
CA GLY A 81 3.63 23.24 -16.48
C GLY A 81 2.79 22.80 -15.29
N ASN A 82 1.52 23.18 -15.33
CA ASN A 82 0.57 22.99 -14.24
C ASN A 82 -0.44 21.90 -14.56
N PHE A 83 -0.74 21.04 -13.57
CA PHE A 83 -1.61 19.88 -13.71
C PHE A 83 -2.59 19.80 -12.54
N GLN A 84 -3.79 19.30 -12.77
CA GLN A 84 -4.72 18.96 -11.70
C GLN A 84 -4.31 17.64 -11.02
N GLN A 85 -3.81 16.72 -11.82
CA GLN A 85 -3.34 15.42 -11.39
C GLN A 85 -2.18 14.97 -12.26
N ILE A 86 -1.22 14.31 -11.62
CA ILE A 86 -0.13 13.60 -12.28
C ILE A 86 -0.01 12.18 -11.74
N GLU A 87 0.55 11.30 -12.54
CA GLU A 87 0.97 9.95 -12.18
C GLU A 87 2.45 9.78 -12.58
N LEU A 88 3.28 9.39 -11.64
CA LEU A 88 4.61 8.86 -11.91
C LEU A 88 4.49 7.34 -11.95
N ARG A 89 4.41 6.79 -13.16
CA ARG A 89 4.15 5.37 -13.43
C ARG A 89 5.45 4.62 -13.60
N ALA A 90 5.64 3.58 -12.80
CA ALA A 90 6.75 2.65 -12.92
C ALA A 90 6.66 1.83 -14.22
N LEU A 91 7.81 1.59 -14.86
CA LEU A 91 7.93 0.77 -16.08
C LEU A 91 8.61 -0.58 -15.83
N SER A 92 9.05 -0.84 -14.60
CA SER A 92 9.66 -2.11 -14.18
C SER A 92 9.12 -2.52 -12.81
N LEU A 93 9.07 -3.84 -12.55
CA LEU A 93 8.50 -4.42 -11.33
C LEU A 93 9.31 -4.10 -10.06
N ASP A 94 10.59 -3.80 -10.22
CA ASP A 94 11.53 -3.47 -9.16
C ASP A 94 11.70 -1.95 -8.94
N ALA A 95 10.91 -1.14 -9.66
CA ALA A 95 10.98 0.30 -9.56
C ALA A 95 10.52 0.80 -8.18
N TYR A 96 11.29 1.73 -7.62
CA TYR A 96 10.90 2.47 -6.41
C TYR A 96 11.43 3.90 -6.45
N PHE A 97 10.72 4.78 -5.76
CA PHE A 97 11.05 6.19 -5.68
C PHE A 97 11.20 6.63 -4.22
N ARG A 98 11.92 7.73 -4.02
CA ARG A 98 11.97 8.43 -2.74
C ARG A 98 11.07 9.66 -2.82
N LEU A 99 10.20 9.82 -1.84
CA LEU A 99 9.35 11.00 -1.66
C LEU A 99 9.84 11.80 -0.46
N ASN A 100 10.15 13.05 -0.71
CA ASN A 100 10.64 13.99 0.30
C ASN A 100 9.71 15.21 0.35
N PRO A 101 8.75 15.29 1.29
CA PRO A 101 7.97 16.50 1.49
C PRO A 101 8.87 17.64 1.97
N THR A 102 8.75 18.81 1.33
CA THR A 102 9.57 19.99 1.61
C THR A 102 8.79 21.15 2.20
N ARG A 103 7.46 21.14 2.07
CA ARG A 103 6.54 22.08 2.71
C ARG A 103 5.25 21.37 3.16
N PRO A 104 5.10 21.10 4.47
CA PRO A 104 6.12 21.19 5.52
C PRO A 104 7.26 20.20 5.27
N GLU A 105 8.44 20.47 5.82
CA GLU A 105 9.56 19.55 5.78
C GLU A 105 9.26 18.35 6.69
N LEU A 106 9.26 17.14 6.10
CA LEU A 106 9.01 15.89 6.79
C LEU A 106 10.07 14.86 6.43
N GLU A 107 10.10 13.77 7.19
CA GLU A 107 10.97 12.64 6.90
C GLU A 107 10.71 12.07 5.51
N SER A 108 11.77 11.91 4.73
CA SER A 108 11.69 11.27 3.41
C SER A 108 11.51 9.77 3.53
N ARG A 109 10.71 9.18 2.64
CA ARG A 109 10.45 7.74 2.62
C ARG A 109 10.61 7.19 1.20
N MET A 110 10.91 5.89 1.11
CA MET A 110 10.94 5.16 -0.15
C MET A 110 9.63 4.40 -0.35
N TYR A 111 9.17 4.35 -1.61
CA TYR A 111 7.93 3.69 -1.98
C TYR A 111 8.11 2.89 -3.25
N ASP A 112 7.55 1.68 -3.29
CA ASP A 112 7.51 0.87 -4.50
C ASP A 112 6.44 1.37 -5.48
N ASP A 113 6.61 1.04 -6.74
CA ASP A 113 5.67 1.21 -7.86
C ASP A 113 5.31 2.68 -8.18
N ASN A 114 4.04 3.08 -8.14
CA ASN A 114 3.56 4.34 -8.70
C ASN A 114 3.27 5.39 -7.64
N LEU A 115 3.42 6.65 -8.03
CA LEU A 115 2.94 7.81 -7.27
C LEU A 115 1.85 8.52 -8.07
N VAL A 116 0.71 8.78 -7.44
CA VAL A 116 -0.31 9.71 -7.94
C VAL A 116 -0.30 10.93 -7.04
N ALA A 117 -0.26 12.12 -7.63
CA ALA A 117 -0.42 13.38 -6.91
C ALA A 117 -1.61 14.14 -7.49
N VAL A 118 -2.50 14.61 -6.60
CA VAL A 118 -3.70 15.36 -6.95
C VAL A 118 -3.67 16.70 -6.23
N ALA A 119 -3.95 17.78 -6.97
CA ALA A 119 -4.11 19.10 -6.38
C ALA A 119 -5.45 19.17 -5.64
N GLY A 120 -5.40 19.45 -4.35
CA GLY A 120 -6.57 19.70 -3.51
C GLY A 120 -6.68 21.17 -3.09
N ASP A 121 -7.69 21.47 -2.27
CA ASP A 121 -7.89 22.80 -1.71
C ASP A 121 -6.84 23.07 -0.61
N GLY A 122 -5.72 23.66 -1.02
CA GLY A 122 -4.65 24.09 -0.12
C GLY A 122 -3.58 23.05 0.19
N PHE A 123 -3.65 21.83 -0.35
CA PHE A 123 -2.61 20.79 -0.19
C PHE A 123 -2.60 19.79 -1.35
N LEU A 124 -1.51 19.01 -1.45
CA LEU A 124 -1.36 17.89 -2.37
C LEU A 124 -1.84 16.60 -1.71
N THR A 125 -2.78 15.90 -2.34
CA THR A 125 -3.06 14.51 -1.99
C THR A 125 -2.05 13.62 -2.70
N LEU A 126 -1.18 12.97 -1.93
CA LEU A 126 -0.15 12.06 -2.43
C LEU A 126 -0.59 10.62 -2.19
N ILE A 127 -0.63 9.80 -3.23
CA ILE A 127 -1.13 8.42 -3.18
C ILE A 127 -0.06 7.49 -3.74
N ASN A 128 0.37 6.53 -2.96
CA ASN A 128 1.18 5.41 -3.48
C ASN A 128 0.24 4.34 -4.03
N GLN A 129 0.30 4.13 -5.34
CA GLN A 129 -0.38 3.01 -5.97
C GLN A 129 0.62 1.86 -6.07
N VAL A 130 0.48 0.89 -5.17
CA VAL A 130 1.49 -0.14 -4.89
C VAL A 130 0.88 -1.53 -4.96
N ASP A 131 1.65 -2.52 -5.41
CA ASP A 131 1.27 -3.94 -5.32
C ASP A 131 0.91 -4.33 -3.89
N LEU A 132 -0.17 -5.10 -3.71
CA LEU A 132 -0.68 -5.47 -2.38
C LEU A 132 0.38 -6.17 -1.52
N ASP A 133 1.16 -7.09 -2.08
CA ASP A 133 2.14 -7.82 -1.29
C ASP A 133 3.33 -6.93 -0.90
N LYS A 134 3.73 -5.98 -1.74
CA LYS A 134 4.73 -4.95 -1.39
C LYS A 134 4.21 -3.99 -0.31
N TYR A 135 2.95 -3.55 -0.41
CA TYR A 135 2.30 -2.77 0.64
C TYR A 135 2.31 -3.51 1.98
N LEU A 136 1.89 -4.79 1.96
CA LEU A 136 1.85 -5.63 3.17
C LEU A 136 3.23 -5.82 3.79
N ALA A 137 4.28 -5.98 2.98
CA ALA A 137 5.63 -6.08 3.52
C ALA A 137 6.04 -4.80 4.27
N GLY A 138 5.69 -3.62 3.76
CA GLY A 138 5.93 -2.34 4.44
C GLY A 138 5.09 -2.20 5.73
N VAL A 139 3.84 -2.66 5.72
CA VAL A 139 2.97 -2.66 6.91
C VAL A 139 3.51 -3.62 7.97
N VAL A 140 3.82 -4.86 7.60
CA VAL A 140 4.33 -5.88 8.55
C VAL A 140 5.62 -5.41 9.20
N GLU A 141 6.54 -4.79 8.44
CA GLU A 141 7.76 -4.23 9.02
C GLU A 141 7.45 -3.08 10.00
N ALA A 142 6.54 -2.18 9.65
CA ALA A 142 6.21 -1.03 10.48
C ALA A 142 5.48 -1.42 11.77
N GLU A 143 4.65 -2.47 11.75
CA GLU A 143 3.85 -2.94 12.89
C GLU A 143 4.61 -3.95 13.78
N ALA A 144 5.43 -4.82 13.17
CA ALA A 144 6.05 -5.97 13.84
C ALA A 144 7.58 -5.83 14.00
N GLY A 145 8.20 -4.84 13.33
CA GLY A 145 9.66 -4.72 13.26
C GLY A 145 10.29 -5.78 12.33
N TYR A 146 11.62 -5.88 12.36
CA TYR A 146 12.37 -6.72 11.39
C TYR A 146 13.20 -7.85 12.06
N ASN A 147 12.98 -8.13 13.35
CA ASN A 147 13.74 -9.12 14.13
C ASN A 147 12.89 -10.30 14.60
N ALA A 148 11.76 -10.60 13.92
CA ALA A 148 10.92 -11.74 14.26
C ALA A 148 11.20 -12.95 13.36
N GLU A 149 10.66 -14.09 13.77
CA GLU A 149 10.74 -15.33 13.01
C GLU A 149 9.82 -15.29 11.76
N LYS A 150 10.19 -16.00 10.71
CA LYS A 150 9.46 -16.03 9.43
C LYS A 150 7.99 -16.42 9.59
N GLU A 151 7.69 -17.40 10.43
CA GLU A 151 6.31 -17.85 10.66
C GLU A 151 5.45 -16.78 11.35
N PHE A 152 6.05 -15.95 12.19
CA PHE A 152 5.37 -14.77 12.74
C PHE A 152 5.02 -13.76 11.63
N TYR A 153 5.96 -13.47 10.71
CA TYR A 153 5.67 -12.58 9.58
C TYR A 153 4.59 -13.13 8.65
N LYS A 154 4.54 -14.46 8.42
CA LYS A 154 3.44 -15.09 7.67
C LYS A 154 2.09 -14.89 8.34
N ALA A 155 2.00 -15.14 9.64
CA ALA A 155 0.76 -14.93 10.40
C ALA A 155 0.33 -13.46 10.36
N GLN A 156 1.26 -12.52 10.60
CA GLN A 156 1.00 -11.10 10.55
C GLN A 156 0.57 -10.64 9.16
N SER A 157 1.18 -11.19 8.09
CA SER A 157 0.82 -10.88 6.70
C SER A 157 -0.63 -11.28 6.38
N ILE A 158 -1.07 -12.43 6.85
CA ILE A 158 -2.46 -12.90 6.67
C ILE A 158 -3.43 -11.96 7.38
N LEU A 159 -3.12 -11.54 8.61
CA LEU A 159 -3.96 -10.59 9.36
C LEU A 159 -4.00 -9.22 8.69
N CYS A 160 -2.83 -8.66 8.33
CA CYS A 160 -2.74 -7.36 7.66
C CYS A 160 -3.46 -7.36 6.30
N ARG A 161 -3.33 -8.44 5.51
CA ARG A 161 -4.05 -8.61 4.24
C ARG A 161 -5.54 -8.65 4.45
N THR A 162 -6.02 -9.42 5.42
CA THR A 162 -7.44 -9.52 5.74
C THR A 162 -8.00 -8.16 6.14
N TYR A 163 -7.31 -7.43 6.99
CA TYR A 163 -7.69 -6.08 7.42
C TYR A 163 -7.72 -5.11 6.24
N ALA A 164 -6.66 -5.04 5.43
CA ALA A 164 -6.58 -4.14 4.28
C ALA A 164 -7.71 -4.38 3.28
N LEU A 165 -7.96 -5.63 2.91
CA LEU A 165 -9.01 -6.00 1.97
C LEU A 165 -10.43 -5.77 2.51
N LYS A 166 -10.62 -5.85 3.83
CA LYS A 166 -11.91 -5.54 4.46
C LYS A 166 -12.23 -4.06 4.43
N HIS A 167 -11.22 -3.19 4.41
CA HIS A 167 -11.37 -1.75 4.59
C HIS A 167 -11.00 -0.92 3.34
N LEU A 168 -11.18 -1.47 2.13
CA LEU A 168 -10.84 -0.82 0.86
C LEU A 168 -11.63 0.47 0.57
N ASP A 169 -12.78 0.65 1.19
CA ASP A 169 -13.69 1.78 1.00
C ASP A 169 -13.52 2.89 2.07
N ARG A 170 -12.61 2.70 3.02
CA ARG A 170 -12.49 3.57 4.20
C ARG A 170 -12.22 5.04 3.85
N HIS A 171 -11.47 5.28 2.79
CA HIS A 171 -11.09 6.62 2.30
C HIS A 171 -11.54 6.88 0.85
N GLU A 172 -12.60 6.21 0.39
CA GLU A 172 -13.12 6.37 -0.98
C GLU A 172 -13.42 7.84 -1.33
N LYS A 173 -13.96 8.61 -0.37
CA LYS A 173 -14.28 10.03 -0.55
C LYS A 173 -13.06 10.93 -0.73
N GLU A 174 -11.90 10.49 -0.24
CA GLU A 174 -10.62 11.19 -0.35
C GLU A 174 -9.81 10.74 -1.57
N GLY A 175 -10.32 9.74 -2.34
CA GLY A 175 -9.73 9.28 -3.59
C GLY A 175 -8.68 8.17 -3.44
N PHE A 176 -8.57 7.54 -2.26
CA PHE A 176 -7.69 6.39 -2.02
C PHE A 176 -8.39 5.35 -1.12
N GLN A 177 -7.77 4.21 -0.86
CA GLN A 177 -8.40 3.10 -0.12
C GLN A 177 -8.06 3.12 1.36
N VAL A 178 -6.80 3.23 1.70
CA VAL A 178 -6.28 3.22 3.08
C VAL A 178 -5.27 4.35 3.26
N CYS A 179 -5.10 4.83 4.49
CA CYS A 179 -4.06 5.81 4.82
C CYS A 179 -2.81 5.13 5.42
N ASP A 180 -1.70 5.87 5.46
CA ASP A 180 -0.40 5.40 5.97
C ASP A 180 -0.23 5.52 7.50
N GLY A 181 -1.30 5.90 8.20
CA GLY A 181 -1.32 6.13 9.65
C GLY A 181 -2.04 5.05 10.46
N THR A 182 -2.05 5.23 11.78
CA THR A 182 -2.70 4.33 12.76
C THR A 182 -4.21 4.20 12.60
N HIS A 183 -4.86 5.11 11.86
CA HIS A 183 -6.28 5.01 11.54
C HIS A 183 -6.60 3.79 10.66
N CYS A 184 -5.67 3.40 9.77
CA CYS A 184 -5.74 2.17 8.99
C CYS A 184 -4.70 1.17 9.49
N GLN A 185 -3.52 1.16 8.90
CA GLN A 185 -2.36 0.38 9.30
C GLN A 185 -1.12 1.24 9.08
N VAL A 186 -0.17 1.18 10.00
CA VAL A 186 1.06 1.97 9.85
C VAL A 186 1.83 1.48 8.62
N TYR A 187 2.00 2.36 7.64
CA TYR A 187 2.76 2.11 6.43
C TYR A 187 3.87 3.15 6.29
N ARG A 188 5.12 2.72 6.27
CA ARG A 188 6.29 3.59 6.15
C ARG A 188 6.95 3.49 4.77
N GLY A 189 6.28 2.80 3.82
CA GLY A 189 6.81 2.54 2.49
C GLY A 189 7.78 1.37 2.48
N LYS A 190 8.70 1.39 1.52
CA LYS A 190 9.76 0.38 1.35
C LYS A 190 10.89 0.60 2.34
N SER A 191 11.31 -0.46 3.02
CA SER A 191 12.46 -0.47 3.91
C SER A 191 13.59 -1.37 3.38
N PRO A 192 14.85 -1.10 3.70
CA PRO A 192 15.97 -1.98 3.35
C PRO A 192 15.91 -3.36 4.01
N HIS A 193 15.14 -3.52 5.09
CA HIS A 193 14.97 -4.79 5.81
C HIS A 193 13.84 -5.66 5.22
N GLN A 194 13.08 -5.13 4.28
CA GLN A 194 11.84 -5.71 3.78
C GLN A 194 12.00 -7.06 3.04
N ALA A 195 13.20 -7.42 2.56
CA ALA A 195 13.39 -8.61 1.71
C ALA A 195 12.90 -9.92 2.37
N ALA A 196 13.26 -10.18 3.62
CA ALA A 196 12.84 -11.39 4.35
C ALA A 196 11.34 -11.35 4.70
N ILE A 197 10.81 -10.17 4.98
CA ILE A 197 9.39 -9.97 5.25
C ILE A 197 8.58 -10.15 3.96
N LEU A 198 9.04 -9.58 2.85
CA LEU A 198 8.40 -9.76 1.54
C LEU A 198 8.34 -11.24 1.14
N GLU A 199 9.39 -12.02 1.39
CA GLU A 199 9.37 -13.46 1.16
C GLU A 199 8.25 -14.15 1.96
N ALA A 200 8.09 -13.84 3.25
CA ALA A 200 7.02 -14.38 4.09
C ALA A 200 5.63 -13.94 3.62
N VAL A 201 5.48 -12.69 3.17
CA VAL A 201 4.24 -12.18 2.56
C VAL A 201 3.89 -12.95 1.30
N LEU A 202 4.85 -13.16 0.39
CA LEU A 202 4.66 -13.88 -0.88
C LEU A 202 4.29 -15.35 -0.65
N GLU A 203 4.83 -16.01 0.38
CA GLU A 203 4.46 -17.39 0.73
C GLU A 203 3.01 -17.50 1.24
N THR A 204 2.38 -16.39 1.60
CA THR A 204 0.98 -16.32 2.05
C THR A 204 0.07 -15.54 1.10
N THR A 205 0.53 -15.25 -0.12
CA THR A 205 -0.26 -14.52 -1.13
C THR A 205 -1.63 -15.16 -1.32
N GLY A 206 -2.68 -14.35 -1.30
CA GLY A 206 -4.07 -14.79 -1.46
C GLY A 206 -4.70 -15.42 -0.21
N ILE A 207 -3.95 -15.65 0.86
CA ILE A 207 -4.51 -16.22 2.10
C ILE A 207 -5.09 -15.08 2.96
N VAL A 208 -6.35 -15.25 3.38
CA VAL A 208 -7.10 -14.35 4.26
C VAL A 208 -7.84 -15.13 5.34
N VAL A 209 -8.32 -14.44 6.37
CA VAL A 209 -9.18 -15.03 7.39
C VAL A 209 -10.62 -14.58 7.15
N ALA A 210 -11.54 -15.54 7.14
CA ALA A 210 -12.97 -15.29 6.99
C ALA A 210 -13.77 -15.93 8.13
N ASP A 211 -14.97 -15.38 8.40
CA ASP A 211 -15.93 -15.98 9.30
C ASP A 211 -16.62 -17.22 8.63
N TYR A 212 -17.50 -17.89 9.36
CA TYR A 212 -18.24 -19.07 8.87
C TYR A 212 -19.24 -18.73 7.73
N ASN A 213 -19.50 -17.43 7.46
CA ASN A 213 -20.28 -16.95 6.33
C ASN A 213 -19.41 -16.54 5.15
N PHE A 214 -18.11 -16.85 5.16
CA PHE A 214 -17.12 -16.47 4.16
C PHE A 214 -16.93 -14.94 4.00
N ARG A 215 -17.20 -14.15 5.06
CA ARG A 215 -16.92 -12.71 5.09
C ARG A 215 -15.58 -12.47 5.78
N LEU A 216 -14.80 -11.55 5.25
CA LEU A 216 -13.53 -11.15 5.89
C LEU A 216 -13.78 -10.68 7.33
N ILE A 217 -12.98 -11.18 8.26
CA ILE A 217 -13.06 -10.76 9.68
C ILE A 217 -12.45 -9.38 9.89
N ASP A 218 -12.80 -8.72 11.00
CA ASP A 218 -12.01 -7.61 11.54
C ASP A 218 -10.76 -8.19 12.19
N ALA A 219 -9.69 -8.30 11.39
CA ALA A 219 -8.43 -8.90 11.79
C ALA A 219 -7.63 -7.93 12.68
N ALA A 220 -8.21 -7.56 13.83
CA ALA A 220 -7.56 -6.69 14.81
C ALA A 220 -6.38 -7.38 15.47
N TYR A 221 -5.30 -6.66 15.68
CA TYR A 221 -4.11 -7.13 16.38
C TYR A 221 -3.56 -6.03 17.31
N HIS A 222 -2.72 -6.41 18.23
CA HIS A 222 -2.09 -5.52 19.21
C HIS A 222 -0.70 -6.04 19.56
N SER A 223 0.17 -5.18 20.06
CA SER A 223 1.53 -5.53 20.44
C SER A 223 1.63 -6.24 21.79
N ASN A 224 0.65 -6.08 22.68
CA ASN A 224 0.67 -6.66 24.03
C ASN A 224 -0.76 -6.76 24.57
N SER A 225 -1.16 -7.96 25.01
CA SER A 225 -2.47 -8.25 25.62
C SER A 225 -2.55 -7.86 27.10
N GLY A 226 -1.42 -7.69 27.76
CA GLY A 226 -1.35 -7.55 29.22
C GLY A 226 -1.68 -8.86 29.98
N GLY A 227 -1.63 -10.03 29.26
CA GLY A 227 -1.93 -11.37 29.78
C GLY A 227 -3.33 -11.87 29.47
N GLN A 228 -4.23 -11.02 28.97
CA GLN A 228 -5.56 -11.41 28.52
C GLN A 228 -6.10 -10.38 27.52
N THR A 229 -6.66 -10.85 26.41
CA THR A 229 -7.33 -9.97 25.43
C THR A 229 -8.72 -9.54 25.95
N SER A 230 -9.19 -8.37 25.51
CA SER A 230 -10.57 -7.94 25.77
C SER A 230 -11.51 -8.50 24.69
N ARG A 231 -12.79 -8.67 25.04
CA ARG A 231 -13.82 -8.92 24.02
C ARG A 231 -14.04 -7.66 23.18
N ALA A 232 -14.35 -7.83 21.91
CA ALA A 232 -14.71 -6.70 21.06
C ALA A 232 -15.88 -5.87 21.62
N SER A 233 -16.90 -6.53 22.15
CA SER A 233 -18.07 -5.88 22.77
C SER A 233 -17.75 -5.03 24.01
N ASP A 234 -16.61 -5.26 24.66
CA ASP A 234 -16.20 -4.52 25.86
C ASP A 234 -15.40 -3.25 25.49
N VAL A 235 -14.92 -3.16 24.24
CA VAL A 235 -14.03 -2.09 23.74
C VAL A 235 -14.72 -1.28 22.64
N TRP A 236 -15.47 -1.93 21.78
CA TRP A 236 -16.16 -1.31 20.64
C TRP A 236 -17.69 -1.33 20.82
N THR A 237 -18.37 -0.41 20.16
CA THR A 237 -19.84 -0.28 20.19
C THR A 237 -20.54 -1.51 19.58
N THR A 238 -19.88 -2.21 18.67
CA THR A 238 -20.36 -3.43 18.03
C THR A 238 -19.41 -4.58 18.37
N GLY A 239 -19.93 -5.66 18.92
CA GLY A 239 -19.15 -6.87 19.20
C GLY A 239 -19.14 -7.80 17.99
N GLU A 240 -18.01 -8.44 17.77
CA GLU A 240 -17.87 -9.54 16.81
C GLU A 240 -17.74 -10.85 17.57
N ASP A 241 -18.58 -11.84 17.25
CA ASP A 241 -18.65 -13.11 17.98
C ASP A 241 -17.33 -13.91 17.97
N TYR A 242 -16.49 -13.67 16.97
CA TYR A 242 -15.18 -14.32 16.84
C TYR A 242 -14.05 -13.59 17.60
N LEU A 243 -14.26 -12.35 18.08
CA LEU A 243 -13.27 -11.59 18.88
C LEU A 243 -13.59 -11.72 20.36
N GLN A 244 -13.32 -12.90 20.92
CA GLN A 244 -13.54 -13.21 22.33
C GLN A 244 -12.29 -12.93 23.16
N SER A 245 -12.49 -12.78 24.46
CA SER A 245 -11.39 -12.70 25.42
C SER A 245 -10.65 -14.04 25.51
N VAL A 246 -9.32 -13.99 25.38
CA VAL A 246 -8.42 -15.14 25.48
C VAL A 246 -7.30 -14.81 26.45
N VAL A 247 -6.93 -15.76 27.31
CA VAL A 247 -5.74 -15.67 28.16
C VAL A 247 -4.52 -15.95 27.28
N ASP A 248 -3.52 -15.07 27.34
CA ASP A 248 -2.28 -15.10 26.55
C ASP A 248 -1.16 -15.83 27.32
#